data_be630e4db065ba990fe5424d220be6ba
#
_entry.id   be630e4db065ba990fe5424d220be6ba
#
_cell.length_a   1.000
_cell.length_b   1.000
_cell.length_c   1.000
_cell.angle_alpha   90.00
_cell.angle_beta   90.00
_cell.angle_gamma   90.00
#
_symmetry.space_group_name_H-M   'P 1'
#
loop_
_entity.id
_entity.type
_entity.pdbx_description
1 polymer ?
#
loop_
_entity_poly.entity_id
_entity_poly.type
_entity_poly.pdbx_seq_one_letter_code
_entity_poly.pdbx_strand_id
1 'polypeptide(L)'
;MRNYRQEIEIALAGGAPEHVPFTFYDRLFPPGFDPAPLQAKGMAFCTRWMVYRKVTPNVKVREIKESDGALRTIYETPLGTLTSLYRPAALAMTPVEHPIKSRDDYRVARFIVEDARYEPDYDAFLAVRAKVGDLGKVICETCYEPLLDVEITWLGQERFCYDLADNCDALFELEAALAENHKKMYEVVAASPADYVLYGGNVVPEILGPDRVRDRVAPRWNAFADRLHERGKQIGVHLDANNGLILDVVRASQLDFVEAFTPPPDCNLSVAEARAAWPEKRLWINFPSSLHIQSEDAIREATLEIIRQAGDRKGFLMGVTEDIPREHIARSVTVILDTLSRM
;
A
#
# COMPACT_ATOMS: atom_id res chain seq x y z
N MET A 1 -25.94 14.13 -8.38
CA MET A 1 -24.95 13.90 -7.31
C MET A 1 -23.69 13.40 -7.99
N ARG A 2 -22.51 13.92 -7.66
CA ARG A 2 -21.24 13.52 -8.27
C ARG A 2 -20.97 12.05 -7.97
N ASN A 3 -20.59 11.25 -8.96
CA ASN A 3 -20.23 9.85 -8.80
C ASN A 3 -18.71 9.72 -8.72
N TYR A 4 -18.16 9.78 -7.50
CA TYR A 4 -16.72 9.74 -7.26
C TYR A 4 -16.10 8.43 -7.71
N ARG A 5 -16.82 7.30 -7.53
CA ARG A 5 -16.35 6.00 -7.99
C ARG A 5 -16.11 6.00 -9.50
N GLN A 6 -17.03 6.55 -10.27
CA GLN A 6 -16.90 6.61 -11.73
C GLN A 6 -15.70 7.46 -12.17
N GLU A 7 -15.45 8.59 -11.52
CA GLU A 7 -14.28 9.43 -11.84
C GLU A 7 -12.96 8.72 -11.55
N ILE A 8 -12.88 7.98 -10.42
CA ILE A 8 -11.72 7.15 -10.07
C ILE A 8 -11.54 6.05 -11.13
N GLU A 9 -12.60 5.36 -11.52
CA GLU A 9 -12.57 4.29 -12.53
C GLU A 9 -12.12 4.81 -13.90
N ILE A 10 -12.58 5.99 -14.34
CA ILE A 10 -12.12 6.64 -15.57
C ILE A 10 -10.61 6.88 -15.51
N ALA A 11 -10.11 7.45 -14.41
CA ALA A 11 -8.68 7.70 -14.25
C ALA A 11 -7.88 6.39 -14.21
N LEU A 12 -8.29 5.39 -13.44
CA LEU A 12 -7.62 4.09 -13.38
C LEU A 12 -7.67 3.33 -14.71
N ALA A 13 -8.68 3.57 -15.55
CA ALA A 13 -8.72 3.07 -16.92
C ALA A 13 -7.81 3.85 -17.89
N GLY A 14 -7.09 4.88 -17.41
CA GLY A 14 -6.20 5.71 -18.24
C GLY A 14 -6.90 6.87 -18.94
N GLY A 15 -8.17 7.13 -18.62
CA GLY A 15 -8.92 8.26 -19.13
C GLY A 15 -8.64 9.57 -18.36
N ALA A 16 -9.19 10.68 -18.85
CA ALA A 16 -9.21 11.96 -18.17
C ALA A 16 -10.62 12.21 -17.62
N PRO A 17 -10.87 12.08 -16.33
CA PRO A 17 -12.15 12.41 -15.74
C PRO A 17 -12.39 13.93 -15.80
N GLU A 18 -13.65 14.36 -15.67
CA GLU A 18 -14.03 15.77 -15.69
C GLU A 18 -13.30 16.57 -14.60
N HIS A 19 -13.17 15.96 -13.42
CA HIS A 19 -12.41 16.51 -12.30
C HIS A 19 -11.30 15.54 -11.91
N VAL A 20 -10.17 16.05 -11.43
CA VAL A 20 -9.12 15.22 -10.84
C VAL A 20 -9.69 14.56 -9.58
N PRO A 21 -9.74 13.21 -9.52
CA PRO A 21 -10.23 12.55 -8.33
C PRO A 21 -9.27 12.80 -7.16
N PHE A 22 -9.84 13.23 -6.02
CA PHE A 22 -9.11 13.36 -4.76
C PHE A 22 -9.64 12.33 -3.78
N THR A 23 -8.76 11.42 -3.36
CA THR A 23 -9.10 10.30 -2.48
C THR A 23 -8.51 10.47 -1.09
N PHE A 24 -9.11 9.81 -0.12
CA PHE A 24 -8.58 9.75 1.24
C PHE A 24 -8.71 8.31 1.75
N TYR A 25 -7.64 7.73 2.32
CA TYR A 25 -7.72 6.45 2.98
C TYR A 25 -8.65 6.57 4.18
N ASP A 26 -9.82 5.95 4.12
CA ASP A 26 -10.86 6.05 5.15
C ASP A 26 -10.37 5.61 6.54
N ARG A 27 -9.42 4.69 6.60
CA ARG A 27 -8.78 4.22 7.85
C ARG A 27 -7.90 5.27 8.56
N LEU A 28 -7.49 6.34 7.87
CA LEU A 28 -6.67 7.41 8.44
C LEU A 28 -7.50 8.48 9.14
N PHE A 29 -8.82 8.45 9.01
CA PHE A 29 -9.64 9.37 9.78
C PHE A 29 -9.59 9.03 11.28
N PRO A 30 -9.27 10.03 12.13
CA PRO A 30 -9.25 9.81 13.57
C PRO A 30 -10.67 9.45 14.08
N PRO A 31 -10.76 8.68 15.18
CA PRO A 31 -12.06 8.36 15.77
C PRO A 31 -12.90 9.61 16.03
N GLY A 32 -14.17 9.59 15.54
CA GLY A 32 -15.12 10.69 15.68
C GLY A 32 -14.92 11.85 14.69
N PHE A 33 -14.05 11.71 13.68
CA PHE A 33 -13.98 12.67 12.58
C PHE A 33 -15.18 12.48 11.63
N ASP A 34 -15.84 13.58 11.26
CA ASP A 34 -16.91 13.56 10.26
C ASP A 34 -16.36 13.91 8.87
N PRO A 35 -16.28 12.96 7.92
CA PRO A 35 -15.79 13.21 6.58
C PRO A 35 -16.82 13.86 5.66
N ALA A 36 -18.11 13.91 6.04
CA ALA A 36 -19.19 14.37 5.15
C ALA A 36 -18.99 15.79 4.57
N PRO A 37 -18.46 16.79 5.31
CA PRO A 37 -18.17 18.10 4.73
C PRO A 37 -17.11 18.07 3.62
N LEU A 38 -16.10 17.18 3.75
CA LEU A 38 -15.06 17.01 2.72
C LEU A 38 -15.60 16.25 1.51
N GLN A 39 -16.45 15.26 1.72
CA GLN A 39 -17.14 14.54 0.64
C GLN A 39 -18.04 15.49 -0.16
N ALA A 40 -18.78 16.38 0.50
CA ALA A 40 -19.60 17.38 -0.17
C ALA A 40 -18.78 18.32 -1.08
N LYS A 41 -17.47 18.48 -0.80
CA LYS A 41 -16.51 19.26 -1.61
C LYS A 41 -15.82 18.47 -2.70
N GLY A 42 -15.95 17.16 -2.73
CA GLY A 42 -15.36 16.33 -3.79
C GLY A 42 -14.35 15.29 -3.33
N MET A 43 -14.15 15.07 -2.03
CA MET A 43 -13.32 13.98 -1.53
C MET A 43 -14.02 12.64 -1.69
N ALA A 44 -13.30 11.66 -2.24
CA ALA A 44 -13.73 10.28 -2.33
C ALA A 44 -13.01 9.40 -1.29
N PHE A 45 -13.66 8.32 -0.85
CA PHE A 45 -12.95 7.30 -0.09
C PHE A 45 -12.07 6.42 -0.98
N CYS A 46 -10.88 6.08 -0.50
CA CYS A 46 -10.11 4.93 -0.91
C CYS A 46 -10.12 3.93 0.23
N THR A 47 -10.92 2.88 0.09
CA THR A 47 -11.04 1.81 1.08
C THR A 47 -10.21 0.63 0.63
N ARG A 48 -9.26 0.20 1.45
CA ARG A 48 -8.42 -0.97 1.17
C ARG A 48 -8.98 -2.16 1.94
N TRP A 49 -9.26 -3.27 1.25
CA TRP A 49 -9.86 -4.46 1.86
C TRP A 49 -9.37 -5.74 1.19
N MET A 50 -9.05 -6.75 1.99
CA MET A 50 -8.64 -8.06 1.47
C MET A 50 -9.85 -8.86 0.96
N VAL A 51 -9.62 -9.70 -0.04
CA VAL A 51 -10.60 -10.65 -0.60
C VAL A 51 -10.40 -12.06 -0.08
N TYR A 52 -9.53 -12.22 0.90
CA TYR A 52 -9.19 -13.52 1.49
C TYR A 52 -8.88 -13.40 2.99
N ARG A 53 -8.95 -14.53 3.67
CA ARG A 53 -8.41 -14.73 5.01
C ARG A 53 -7.19 -15.65 4.93
N LYS A 54 -6.11 -15.27 5.61
CA LYS A 54 -4.95 -16.14 5.80
C LYS A 54 -5.17 -17.00 7.04
N VAL A 55 -5.06 -18.31 6.89
CA VAL A 55 -5.18 -19.29 7.99
C VAL A 55 -3.94 -20.15 8.07
N THR A 56 -3.54 -20.52 9.27
CA THR A 56 -2.37 -21.38 9.56
C THR A 56 -2.81 -22.56 10.43
N PRO A 57 -3.32 -23.66 9.84
CA PRO A 57 -4.02 -24.72 10.57
C PRO A 57 -3.22 -25.40 11.69
N ASN A 58 -1.88 -25.46 11.55
CA ASN A 58 -1.01 -26.11 12.49
C ASN A 58 -0.22 -25.14 13.39
N VAL A 59 -0.61 -23.84 13.37
CA VAL A 59 -0.03 -22.79 14.22
C VAL A 59 -1.09 -22.30 15.18
N LYS A 60 -0.82 -22.40 16.47
CA LYS A 60 -1.70 -21.81 17.47
C LYS A 60 -1.27 -20.38 17.73
N VAL A 61 -2.11 -19.43 17.33
CA VAL A 61 -1.87 -17.99 17.54
C VAL A 61 -2.63 -17.51 18.76
N ARG A 62 -1.93 -16.81 19.66
CA ARG A 62 -2.54 -16.15 20.83
C ARG A 62 -2.12 -14.68 20.86
N GLU A 63 -3.08 -13.82 21.11
CA GLU A 63 -2.85 -12.40 21.33
C GLU A 63 -3.08 -12.05 22.80
N ILE A 64 -2.15 -11.28 23.38
CA ILE A 64 -2.19 -10.80 24.74
C ILE A 64 -2.08 -9.29 24.69
N LYS A 65 -3.12 -8.61 25.18
CA LYS A 65 -3.07 -7.16 25.37
C LYS A 65 -2.47 -6.86 26.73
N GLU A 66 -1.30 -6.19 26.75
CA GLU A 66 -0.59 -5.79 27.96
C GLU A 66 -1.24 -4.55 28.60
N SER A 67 -0.90 -4.25 29.84
CA SER A 67 -1.50 -3.16 30.62
C SER A 67 -1.22 -1.76 30.06
N ASP A 68 -0.14 -1.59 29.31
CA ASP A 68 0.24 -0.36 28.60
C ASP A 68 -0.40 -0.24 27.21
N GLY A 69 -1.28 -1.18 26.84
CA GLY A 69 -1.94 -1.25 25.55
C GLY A 69 -1.12 -1.96 24.47
N ALA A 70 0.08 -2.42 24.78
CA ALA A 70 0.87 -3.23 23.84
C ALA A 70 0.16 -4.54 23.50
N LEU A 71 0.35 -5.02 22.28
CA LEU A 71 -0.20 -6.26 21.76
C LEU A 71 0.94 -7.25 21.52
N ARG A 72 1.01 -8.30 22.31
CA ARG A 72 1.94 -9.41 22.13
C ARG A 72 1.25 -10.54 21.39
N THR A 73 1.83 -10.96 20.27
CA THR A 73 1.37 -12.14 19.52
C THR A 73 2.35 -13.29 19.76
N ILE A 74 1.82 -14.47 20.06
CA ILE A 74 2.56 -15.71 20.29
C ILE A 74 2.15 -16.72 19.23
N TYR A 75 3.13 -17.24 18.49
CA TYR A 75 2.96 -18.26 17.46
C TYR A 75 3.55 -19.58 17.97
N GLU A 76 2.71 -20.51 18.38
CA GLU A 76 3.11 -21.84 18.85
C GLU A 76 3.05 -22.82 17.67
N THR A 77 4.17 -23.49 17.36
CA THR A 77 4.30 -24.48 16.29
C THR A 77 4.94 -25.75 16.80
N PRO A 78 4.87 -26.88 16.05
CA PRO A 78 5.62 -28.10 16.40
C PRO A 78 7.15 -27.92 16.42
N LEU A 79 7.67 -26.88 15.76
CA LEU A 79 9.10 -26.60 15.65
C LEU A 79 9.63 -25.60 16.69
N GLY A 80 8.74 -24.95 17.43
CA GLY A 80 9.10 -23.91 18.40
C GLY A 80 8.06 -22.78 18.46
N THR A 81 8.37 -21.75 19.25
CA THR A 81 7.48 -20.61 19.48
C THR A 81 8.17 -19.32 19.07
N LEU A 82 7.47 -18.49 18.29
CA LEU A 82 7.87 -17.11 18.00
C LEU A 82 6.96 -16.12 18.73
N THR A 83 7.49 -14.93 18.97
CA THR A 83 6.69 -13.83 19.54
C THR A 83 6.98 -12.52 18.86
N SER A 84 5.95 -11.68 18.70
CA SER A 84 6.09 -10.28 18.30
C SER A 84 5.42 -9.37 19.33
N LEU A 85 5.83 -8.10 19.34
CA LEU A 85 5.24 -7.09 20.22
C LEU A 85 5.02 -5.80 19.43
N TYR A 86 3.79 -5.29 19.49
CA TYR A 86 3.42 -4.00 18.94
C TYR A 86 3.00 -3.07 20.07
N ARG A 87 3.36 -1.79 19.98
CA ARG A 87 2.94 -0.75 20.94
C ARG A 87 2.12 0.33 20.27
N PRO A 88 1.14 0.92 21.00
CA PRO A 88 0.43 2.08 20.49
C PRO A 88 1.41 3.23 20.20
N ALA A 89 1.35 3.80 19.00
CA ALA A 89 1.94 5.06 18.62
C ALA A 89 0.83 6.07 18.28
N ALA A 90 1.18 7.28 17.87
CA ALA A 90 0.22 8.38 17.72
C ALA A 90 -1.03 8.01 16.88
N LEU A 91 -0.86 7.25 15.79
CA LEU A 91 -1.93 6.92 14.84
C LEU A 91 -2.02 5.41 14.51
N ALA A 92 -1.02 4.62 14.90
CA ALA A 92 -0.96 3.20 14.57
C ALA A 92 -0.30 2.37 15.69
N MET A 93 -0.36 1.05 15.56
CA MET A 93 0.45 0.12 16.34
C MET A 93 1.81 -0.03 15.68
N THR A 94 2.89 0.25 16.41
CA THR A 94 4.27 0.17 15.90
C THR A 94 4.96 -1.10 16.41
N PRO A 95 5.61 -1.89 15.54
CA PRO A 95 6.36 -3.05 15.96
C PRO A 95 7.59 -2.65 16.78
N VAL A 96 7.76 -3.27 17.94
CA VAL A 96 8.93 -3.11 18.83
C VAL A 96 9.70 -4.41 19.01
N GLU A 97 9.06 -5.56 18.73
CA GLU A 97 9.72 -6.86 18.64
C GLU A 97 9.17 -7.60 17.42
N HIS A 98 10.07 -8.04 16.54
CA HIS A 98 9.72 -8.88 15.40
C HIS A 98 9.84 -10.36 15.78
N PRO A 99 9.17 -11.28 15.02
CA PRO A 99 9.17 -12.70 15.33
C PRO A 99 10.56 -13.35 15.32
N ILE A 100 11.42 -13.00 14.37
CA ILE A 100 12.75 -13.58 14.23
C ILE A 100 13.76 -12.76 15.04
N LYS A 101 14.35 -13.39 16.06
CA LYS A 101 15.35 -12.80 16.97
C LYS A 101 16.71 -13.50 16.90
N SER A 102 16.72 -14.71 16.34
CA SER A 102 17.92 -15.55 16.18
C SER A 102 17.89 -16.29 14.86
N ARG A 103 19.00 -16.93 14.49
CA ARG A 103 19.05 -17.78 13.28
C ARG A 103 18.14 -19.00 13.37
N ASP A 104 17.91 -19.53 14.55
CA ASP A 104 17.04 -20.72 14.75
C ASP A 104 15.57 -20.37 14.51
N ASP A 105 15.17 -19.12 14.69
CA ASP A 105 13.79 -18.65 14.50
C ASP A 105 13.34 -18.70 13.03
N TYR A 106 14.27 -18.60 12.08
CA TYR A 106 13.95 -18.71 10.65
C TYR A 106 13.26 -20.02 10.29
N ARG A 107 13.67 -21.12 10.89
CA ARG A 107 13.05 -22.44 10.68
C ARG A 107 11.60 -22.45 11.13
N VAL A 108 11.31 -21.81 12.27
CA VAL A 108 9.94 -21.71 12.80
C VAL A 108 9.10 -20.75 11.96
N ALA A 109 9.66 -19.62 11.54
CA ALA A 109 9.00 -18.68 10.65
C ALA A 109 8.64 -19.32 9.30
N ARG A 110 9.58 -20.06 8.72
CA ARG A 110 9.34 -20.81 7.47
C ARG A 110 8.20 -21.83 7.61
N PHE A 111 8.14 -22.56 8.73
CA PHE A 111 7.02 -23.47 9.00
C PHE A 111 5.68 -22.72 8.99
N ILE A 112 5.59 -21.55 9.63
CA ILE A 112 4.36 -20.73 9.67
C ILE A 112 3.97 -20.28 8.25
N VAL A 113 4.94 -19.89 7.44
CA VAL A 113 4.72 -19.47 6.06
C VAL A 113 4.23 -20.64 5.20
N GLU A 114 4.86 -21.80 5.29
CA GLU A 114 4.50 -22.98 4.51
C GLU A 114 3.13 -23.56 4.90
N ASP A 115 2.75 -23.44 6.17
CA ASP A 115 1.44 -23.85 6.70
C ASP A 115 0.29 -22.93 6.25
N ALA A 116 0.59 -21.70 5.83
CA ALA A 116 -0.41 -20.71 5.49
C ALA A 116 -1.23 -21.12 4.25
N ARG A 117 -2.55 -20.89 4.35
CA ARG A 117 -3.55 -21.07 3.30
C ARG A 117 -4.34 -19.77 3.15
N TYR A 118 -4.86 -19.54 1.97
CA TYR A 118 -5.67 -18.36 1.66
C TYR A 118 -7.09 -18.84 1.32
N GLU A 119 -8.04 -18.49 2.16
CA GLU A 119 -9.45 -18.82 1.98
C GLU A 119 -10.18 -17.61 1.43
N PRO A 120 -11.00 -17.74 0.36
CA PRO A 120 -11.82 -16.64 -0.15
C PRO A 120 -12.69 -15.99 0.92
N ASP A 121 -12.74 -14.66 0.93
CA ASP A 121 -13.65 -13.86 1.77
C ASP A 121 -14.34 -12.78 0.91
N TYR A 122 -14.91 -13.22 -0.21
CA TYR A 122 -15.48 -12.34 -1.22
C TYR A 122 -16.76 -11.63 -0.74
N ASP A 123 -17.55 -12.29 0.11
CA ASP A 123 -18.78 -11.69 0.64
C ASP A 123 -18.47 -10.49 1.53
N ALA A 124 -17.42 -10.56 2.35
CA ALA A 124 -16.98 -9.43 3.15
C ALA A 124 -16.51 -8.26 2.28
N PHE A 125 -15.73 -8.54 1.22
CA PHE A 125 -15.32 -7.53 0.25
C PHE A 125 -16.52 -6.87 -0.45
N LEU A 126 -17.49 -7.67 -0.90
CA LEU A 126 -18.69 -7.18 -1.55
C LEU A 126 -19.56 -6.33 -0.62
N ALA A 127 -19.65 -6.71 0.65
CA ALA A 127 -20.39 -5.95 1.67
C ALA A 127 -19.73 -4.57 1.90
N VAL A 128 -18.40 -4.52 2.00
CA VAL A 128 -17.67 -3.25 2.11
C VAL A 128 -17.84 -2.40 0.84
N ARG A 129 -17.75 -3.01 -0.34
CA ARG A 129 -17.98 -2.32 -1.62
C ARG A 129 -19.39 -1.73 -1.72
N ALA A 130 -20.39 -2.46 -1.28
CA ALA A 130 -21.78 -1.99 -1.23
C ALA A 130 -21.96 -0.82 -0.25
N LYS A 131 -21.29 -0.87 0.91
CA LYS A 131 -21.31 0.20 1.92
C LYS A 131 -20.65 1.50 1.41
N VAL A 132 -19.53 1.40 0.75
CA VAL A 132 -18.82 2.56 0.15
C VAL A 132 -19.62 3.14 -1.01
N GLY A 133 -20.24 2.30 -1.85
CA GLY A 133 -21.10 2.72 -2.95
C GLY A 133 -20.43 3.71 -3.89
N ASP A 134 -21.10 4.82 -4.18
CA ASP A 134 -20.60 5.88 -5.08
C ASP A 134 -19.72 6.91 -4.38
N LEU A 135 -19.51 6.80 -3.06
CA LEU A 135 -18.68 7.72 -2.28
C LEU A 135 -17.18 7.47 -2.44
N GLY A 136 -16.78 6.40 -3.14
CA GLY A 136 -15.38 6.09 -3.33
C GLY A 136 -15.13 4.75 -4.03
N LYS A 137 -13.91 4.25 -3.92
CA LYS A 137 -13.49 2.98 -4.50
C LYS A 137 -12.94 2.04 -3.43
N VAL A 138 -13.34 0.78 -3.49
CA VAL A 138 -12.71 -0.30 -2.72
C VAL A 138 -11.66 -0.95 -3.60
N ILE A 139 -10.44 -1.01 -3.11
CA ILE A 139 -9.28 -1.64 -3.76
C ILE A 139 -8.96 -2.92 -2.98
N CYS A 140 -8.69 -3.99 -3.71
CA CYS A 140 -8.20 -5.21 -3.07
C CYS A 140 -6.78 -4.98 -2.56
N GLU A 141 -6.60 -4.95 -1.25
CA GLU A 141 -5.29 -4.95 -0.61
C GLU A 141 -4.78 -6.38 -0.49
N THR A 142 -3.47 -6.59 -0.67
CA THR A 142 -2.81 -7.88 -0.42
C THR A 142 -1.67 -7.72 0.57
N CYS A 143 -0.98 -8.83 0.89
CA CYS A 143 0.21 -8.81 1.73
C CYS A 143 1.39 -8.09 1.04
N TYR A 144 2.44 -7.83 1.80
CA TYR A 144 3.71 -7.35 1.25
C TYR A 144 4.30 -8.34 0.25
N GLU A 145 5.12 -7.83 -0.67
CA GLU A 145 5.96 -8.64 -1.53
C GLU A 145 6.92 -9.48 -0.67
N PRO A 146 7.30 -10.72 -1.07
CA PRO A 146 8.04 -11.64 -0.19
C PRO A 146 9.29 -11.08 0.48
N LEU A 147 10.13 -10.31 -0.21
CA LEU A 147 11.33 -9.73 0.38
C LEU A 147 10.98 -8.64 1.42
N LEU A 148 9.98 -7.83 1.12
CA LEU A 148 9.45 -6.82 2.02
C LEU A 148 8.69 -7.43 3.21
N ASP A 149 7.99 -8.55 3.00
CA ASP A 149 7.36 -9.28 4.10
C ASP A 149 8.40 -9.81 5.09
N VAL A 150 9.55 -10.32 4.58
CA VAL A 150 10.69 -10.71 5.43
C VAL A 150 11.19 -9.52 6.25
N GLU A 151 11.36 -8.34 5.63
CA GLU A 151 11.79 -7.12 6.31
C GLU A 151 10.79 -6.67 7.36
N ILE A 152 9.55 -6.38 6.90
CA ILE A 152 8.57 -5.64 7.70
C ILE A 152 7.89 -6.52 8.75
N THR A 153 7.54 -7.77 8.38
CA THR A 153 6.77 -8.64 9.25
C THR A 153 7.67 -9.48 10.16
N TRP A 154 8.79 -10.01 9.61
CA TRP A 154 9.54 -11.05 10.30
C TRP A 154 10.79 -10.57 11.04
N LEU A 155 11.56 -9.64 10.47
CA LEU A 155 12.88 -9.26 10.99
C LEU A 155 12.92 -7.87 11.63
N GLY A 156 12.21 -6.90 11.06
CA GLY A 156 12.46 -5.48 11.24
C GLY A 156 13.69 -5.00 10.46
N GLN A 157 13.72 -3.70 10.18
CA GLN A 157 14.68 -3.10 9.26
C GLN A 157 16.15 -3.32 9.64
N GLU A 158 16.51 -3.15 10.92
CA GLU A 158 17.90 -3.26 11.36
C GLU A 158 18.44 -4.67 11.12
N ARG A 159 17.74 -5.69 11.60
CA ARG A 159 18.13 -7.09 11.44
C ARG A 159 18.13 -7.51 9.97
N PHE A 160 17.12 -7.07 9.22
CA PHE A 160 17.05 -7.31 7.78
C PHE A 160 18.28 -6.78 7.05
N CYS A 161 18.71 -5.55 7.34
CA CYS A 161 19.91 -4.96 6.73
C CYS A 161 21.18 -5.77 7.03
N TYR A 162 21.36 -6.23 8.27
CA TYR A 162 22.51 -7.07 8.63
C TYR A 162 22.47 -8.41 7.91
N ASP A 163 21.35 -9.14 8.00
CA ASP A 163 21.24 -10.47 7.38
C ASP A 163 21.30 -10.38 5.84
N LEU A 164 20.84 -9.26 5.24
CA LEU A 164 20.96 -8.99 3.80
C LEU A 164 22.43 -8.72 3.40
N ALA A 165 23.16 -7.93 4.19
CA ALA A 165 24.58 -7.63 3.94
C ALA A 165 25.46 -8.87 4.09
N ASP A 166 25.14 -9.75 5.04
CA ASP A 166 25.83 -11.02 5.27
C ASP A 166 25.45 -12.10 4.25
N ASN A 167 24.54 -11.83 3.31
CA ASN A 167 23.95 -12.81 2.39
C ASN A 167 23.43 -14.05 3.12
N CYS A 168 22.64 -13.84 4.18
CA CYS A 168 22.13 -14.90 5.04
C CYS A 168 21.21 -15.85 4.26
N ASP A 169 21.63 -17.10 4.05
CA ASP A 169 20.87 -18.13 3.31
C ASP A 169 19.45 -18.31 3.89
N ALA A 170 19.30 -18.28 5.21
CA ALA A 170 18.01 -18.47 5.87
C ALA A 170 17.01 -17.34 5.54
N LEU A 171 17.49 -16.09 5.34
CA LEU A 171 16.66 -14.98 4.86
C LEU A 171 16.10 -15.30 3.47
N PHE A 172 16.96 -15.71 2.55
CA PHE A 172 16.55 -16.01 1.17
C PHE A 172 15.71 -17.28 1.05
N GLU A 173 15.90 -18.26 1.93
CA GLU A 173 15.03 -19.44 2.05
C GLU A 173 13.62 -19.05 2.53
N LEU A 174 13.52 -18.14 3.50
CA LEU A 174 12.23 -17.65 3.98
C LEU A 174 11.52 -16.82 2.89
N GLU A 175 12.25 -15.95 2.19
CA GLU A 175 11.74 -15.20 1.03
C GLU A 175 11.21 -16.13 -0.06
N ALA A 176 11.95 -17.19 -0.38
CA ALA A 176 11.53 -18.18 -1.37
C ALA A 176 10.27 -18.94 -0.94
N ALA A 177 10.16 -19.31 0.34
CA ALA A 177 8.98 -19.95 0.90
C ALA A 177 7.74 -19.01 0.82
N LEU A 178 7.91 -17.71 1.13
CA LEU A 178 6.87 -16.69 0.96
C LEU A 178 6.45 -16.57 -0.51
N ALA A 179 7.42 -16.50 -1.43
CA ALA A 179 7.14 -16.38 -2.85
C ALA A 179 6.33 -17.59 -3.39
N GLU A 180 6.67 -18.78 -2.96
CA GLU A 180 5.92 -19.99 -3.33
C GLU A 180 4.52 -20.00 -2.72
N ASN A 181 4.40 -19.59 -1.47
CA ASN A 181 3.10 -19.55 -0.79
C ASN A 181 2.18 -18.48 -1.39
N HIS A 182 2.71 -17.33 -1.81
CA HIS A 182 1.94 -16.24 -2.43
C HIS A 182 1.28 -16.64 -3.76
N LYS A 183 1.81 -17.62 -4.48
CA LYS A 183 1.14 -18.14 -5.70
C LYS A 183 -0.26 -18.63 -5.40
N LYS A 184 -0.49 -19.20 -4.21
CA LYS A 184 -1.84 -19.64 -3.77
C LYS A 184 -2.76 -18.42 -3.55
N MET A 185 -2.22 -17.34 -3.00
CA MET A 185 -2.96 -16.08 -2.81
C MET A 185 -3.29 -15.45 -4.15
N TYR A 186 -2.37 -15.45 -5.13
CA TYR A 186 -2.61 -14.92 -6.47
C TYR A 186 -3.86 -15.55 -7.11
N GLU A 187 -4.04 -16.87 -7.00
CA GLU A 187 -5.21 -17.55 -7.55
C GLU A 187 -6.51 -17.10 -6.87
N VAL A 188 -6.52 -16.95 -5.54
CA VAL A 188 -7.69 -16.48 -4.80
C VAL A 188 -8.04 -15.03 -5.19
N VAL A 189 -7.04 -14.17 -5.31
CA VAL A 189 -7.25 -12.76 -5.68
C VAL A 189 -7.67 -12.65 -7.15
N ALA A 190 -7.07 -13.43 -8.06
CA ALA A 190 -7.44 -13.44 -9.47
C ALA A 190 -8.89 -13.91 -9.69
N ALA A 191 -9.39 -14.85 -8.89
CA ALA A 191 -10.77 -15.33 -8.93
C ALA A 191 -11.79 -14.41 -8.22
N SER A 192 -11.34 -13.38 -7.50
CA SER A 192 -12.17 -12.50 -6.67
C SER A 192 -13.05 -11.54 -7.48
N PRO A 193 -14.04 -10.87 -6.87
CA PRO A 193 -14.82 -9.82 -7.51
C PRO A 193 -14.10 -8.44 -7.55
N ALA A 194 -12.85 -8.33 -7.12
CA ALA A 194 -12.09 -7.08 -7.17
C ALA A 194 -11.55 -6.82 -8.58
N ASP A 195 -11.67 -5.58 -9.07
CA ASP A 195 -11.17 -5.17 -10.39
C ASP A 195 -9.76 -4.61 -10.32
N TYR A 196 -9.41 -3.99 -9.18
CA TYR A 196 -8.14 -3.33 -8.93
C TYR A 196 -7.49 -3.94 -7.70
N VAL A 197 -6.22 -4.29 -7.83
CA VAL A 197 -5.43 -4.95 -6.78
C VAL A 197 -4.23 -4.09 -6.44
N LEU A 198 -3.99 -3.87 -5.16
CA LEU A 198 -2.79 -3.23 -4.62
C LEU A 198 -1.91 -4.30 -3.98
N TYR A 199 -0.77 -4.57 -4.59
CA TYR A 199 0.16 -5.59 -4.14
C TYR A 199 1.30 -4.99 -3.34
N GLY A 200 1.37 -5.36 -2.07
CA GLY A 200 2.43 -4.95 -1.19
C GLY A 200 2.55 -3.43 -1.04
N GLY A 201 3.76 -2.98 -0.79
CA GLY A 201 4.08 -1.58 -0.61
C GLY A 201 5.37 -1.40 0.15
N ASN A 202 5.67 -0.13 0.48
CA ASN A 202 6.84 0.24 1.30
C ASN A 202 8.18 -0.20 0.68
N VAL A 203 8.26 -0.17 -0.66
CA VAL A 203 9.53 -0.42 -1.36
C VAL A 203 10.44 0.78 -1.16
N VAL A 204 11.49 0.60 -0.38
CA VAL A 204 12.51 1.64 -0.13
C VAL A 204 13.77 1.28 -0.90
N PRO A 205 14.00 1.90 -2.09
CA PRO A 205 15.13 1.55 -2.95
C PRO A 205 16.51 1.77 -2.33
N GLU A 206 16.60 2.70 -1.39
CA GLU A 206 17.84 2.96 -0.64
C GLU A 206 18.21 1.81 0.31
N ILE A 207 17.23 1.06 0.82
CA ILE A 207 17.45 -0.09 1.70
C ILE A 207 17.69 -1.34 0.88
N LEU A 208 16.79 -1.61 -0.07
CA LEU A 208 16.85 -2.84 -0.88
C LEU A 208 18.01 -2.82 -1.89
N GLY A 209 18.33 -1.63 -2.41
CA GLY A 209 19.15 -1.46 -3.60
C GLY A 209 18.38 -1.69 -4.90
N PRO A 210 18.62 -0.89 -5.96
CA PRO A 210 17.89 -0.98 -7.21
C PRO A 210 18.04 -2.34 -7.91
N ASP A 211 19.18 -3.00 -7.78
CA ASP A 211 19.41 -4.33 -8.35
C ASP A 211 18.52 -5.40 -7.73
N ARG A 212 18.33 -5.38 -6.40
CA ARG A 212 17.42 -6.34 -5.76
C ARG A 212 15.96 -6.06 -6.09
N VAL A 213 15.59 -4.78 -6.22
CA VAL A 213 14.24 -4.45 -6.70
C VAL A 213 14.03 -5.01 -8.11
N ARG A 214 15.00 -4.84 -9.02
CA ARG A 214 14.95 -5.39 -10.39
C ARG A 214 14.91 -6.92 -10.41
N ASP A 215 15.79 -7.57 -9.65
CA ASP A 215 16.05 -8.99 -9.81
C ASP A 215 15.16 -9.89 -8.92
N ARG A 216 14.60 -9.32 -7.82
CA ARG A 216 13.79 -10.09 -6.85
C ARG A 216 12.36 -9.59 -6.72
N VAL A 217 12.15 -8.27 -6.66
CA VAL A 217 10.81 -7.69 -6.41
C VAL A 217 10.00 -7.62 -7.70
N ALA A 218 10.51 -6.97 -8.74
CA ALA A 218 9.79 -6.75 -10.00
C ALA A 218 9.34 -8.06 -10.71
N PRO A 219 10.11 -9.17 -10.70
CA PRO A 219 9.61 -10.44 -11.25
C PRO A 219 8.35 -10.96 -10.57
N ARG A 220 8.16 -10.66 -9.29
CA ARG A 220 6.95 -11.06 -8.54
C ARG A 220 5.77 -10.14 -8.83
N TRP A 221 6.02 -8.84 -9.04
CA TRP A 221 5.01 -7.94 -9.58
C TRP A 221 4.48 -8.45 -10.91
N ASN A 222 5.39 -8.82 -11.82
CA ASN A 222 5.03 -9.31 -13.15
C ASN A 222 4.29 -10.65 -13.09
N ALA A 223 4.75 -11.59 -12.27
CA ALA A 223 4.09 -12.89 -12.12
C ALA A 223 2.66 -12.75 -11.57
N PHE A 224 2.42 -11.80 -10.67
CA PHE A 224 1.06 -11.54 -10.19
C PHE A 224 0.24 -10.75 -11.22
N ALA A 225 0.85 -9.79 -11.90
CA ALA A 225 0.21 -9.05 -12.98
C ALA A 225 -0.31 -9.99 -14.08
N ASP A 226 0.50 -10.97 -14.53
CA ASP A 226 0.10 -11.97 -15.53
C ASP A 226 -1.20 -12.67 -15.11
N ARG A 227 -1.28 -13.12 -13.85
CA ARG A 227 -2.48 -13.82 -13.34
C ARG A 227 -3.72 -12.91 -13.27
N LEU A 228 -3.53 -11.64 -12.94
CA LEU A 228 -4.61 -10.66 -12.86
C LEU A 228 -5.07 -10.21 -14.25
N HIS A 229 -4.14 -9.95 -15.17
CA HIS A 229 -4.43 -9.56 -16.55
C HIS A 229 -5.19 -10.65 -17.30
N GLU A 230 -4.90 -11.94 -17.08
CA GLU A 230 -5.69 -13.08 -17.62
C GLU A 230 -7.17 -13.00 -17.22
N ARG A 231 -7.51 -12.27 -16.17
CA ARG A 231 -8.86 -12.07 -15.65
C ARG A 231 -9.40 -10.65 -15.90
N GLY A 232 -8.69 -9.84 -16.67
CA GLY A 232 -9.08 -8.46 -16.98
C GLY A 232 -8.97 -7.49 -15.77
N LYS A 233 -8.17 -7.85 -14.76
CA LYS A 233 -7.95 -7.03 -13.56
C LYS A 233 -6.69 -6.20 -13.69
N GLN A 234 -6.60 -5.15 -12.89
CA GLN A 234 -5.44 -4.24 -12.86
C GLN A 234 -4.69 -4.35 -11.53
N ILE A 235 -3.37 -4.17 -11.62
CA ILE A 235 -2.47 -4.24 -10.46
C ILE A 235 -1.65 -2.96 -10.33
N GLY A 236 -1.54 -2.48 -9.10
CA GLY A 236 -0.60 -1.44 -8.70
C GLY A 236 0.18 -1.81 -7.47
N VAL A 237 1.17 -1.00 -7.17
CA VAL A 237 2.01 -1.11 -5.99
C VAL A 237 2.09 0.23 -5.29
N HIS A 238 2.09 0.21 -3.96
CA HIS A 238 2.27 1.37 -3.11
C HIS A 238 3.75 1.75 -3.07
N LEU A 239 4.11 2.87 -3.72
CA LEU A 239 5.50 3.35 -3.88
C LEU A 239 5.64 4.77 -3.31
N ASP A 240 5.72 4.88 -2.01
CA ASP A 240 5.76 6.12 -1.24
C ASP A 240 7.17 6.67 -0.93
N ALA A 241 8.23 5.95 -1.37
CA ALA A 241 9.62 6.31 -1.12
C ALA A 241 10.29 7.04 -2.32
N ASN A 242 11.60 7.21 -2.27
CA ASN A 242 12.42 7.82 -3.32
C ASN A 242 12.61 6.92 -4.55
N ASN A 243 11.64 6.93 -5.45
CA ASN A 243 11.58 6.01 -6.58
C ASN A 243 12.54 6.34 -7.74
N GLY A 244 13.33 7.42 -7.65
CA GLY A 244 14.29 7.82 -8.68
C GLY A 244 15.32 6.74 -9.03
N LEU A 245 15.69 5.88 -8.06
CA LEU A 245 16.64 4.78 -8.26
C LEU A 245 16.05 3.59 -9.04
N ILE A 246 14.74 3.49 -9.15
CA ILE A 246 14.04 2.34 -9.76
C ILE A 246 13.14 2.73 -10.95
N LEU A 247 13.36 3.90 -11.55
CA LEU A 247 12.55 4.40 -12.68
C LEU A 247 12.41 3.38 -13.79
N ASP A 248 13.52 2.80 -14.25
CA ASP A 248 13.51 1.82 -15.34
C ASP A 248 12.89 0.48 -14.92
N VAL A 249 13.04 0.09 -13.65
CA VAL A 249 12.42 -1.13 -13.11
C VAL A 249 10.90 -1.00 -13.14
N VAL A 250 10.36 0.12 -12.66
CA VAL A 250 8.91 0.39 -12.69
C VAL A 250 8.41 0.50 -14.13
N ARG A 251 9.14 1.20 -15.02
CA ARG A 251 8.79 1.30 -16.43
C ARG A 251 8.66 -0.07 -17.09
N ALA A 252 9.63 -0.96 -16.86
CA ALA A 252 9.68 -2.29 -17.44
C ALA A 252 8.70 -3.29 -16.83
N SER A 253 8.13 -2.97 -15.67
CA SER A 253 7.17 -3.85 -14.99
C SER A 253 5.81 -3.89 -15.69
N GLN A 254 5.02 -4.93 -15.37
CA GLN A 254 3.64 -5.08 -15.83
C GLN A 254 2.60 -4.39 -14.92
N LEU A 255 3.04 -3.55 -13.99
CA LEU A 255 2.14 -2.76 -13.16
C LEU A 255 1.28 -1.83 -14.02
N ASP A 256 0.01 -1.70 -13.70
CA ASP A 256 -0.92 -0.80 -14.39
C ASP A 256 -0.90 0.60 -13.78
N PHE A 257 -0.73 0.70 -12.48
CA PHE A 257 -0.69 1.97 -11.76
C PHE A 257 0.33 1.97 -10.63
N VAL A 258 0.83 3.15 -10.32
CA VAL A 258 1.67 3.43 -9.15
C VAL A 258 0.81 4.21 -8.16
N GLU A 259 0.65 3.66 -6.97
CA GLU A 259 -0.15 4.24 -5.90
C GLU A 259 0.75 4.82 -4.81
N ALA A 260 0.26 5.83 -4.08
CA ALA A 260 0.98 6.56 -3.04
C ALA A 260 2.27 7.25 -3.51
N PHE A 261 2.52 7.33 -4.82
CA PHE A 261 3.66 8.10 -5.32
C PHE A 261 3.67 9.50 -4.70
N THR A 262 4.73 9.82 -3.96
CA THR A 262 4.83 11.09 -3.24
C THR A 262 5.85 11.98 -3.94
N PRO A 263 5.43 13.17 -4.47
CA PRO A 263 6.37 14.12 -5.08
C PRO A 263 7.08 14.98 -4.02
N PRO A 264 8.05 15.82 -4.43
CA PRO A 264 8.65 16.82 -3.55
C PRO A 264 7.61 17.67 -2.81
N PRO A 265 7.89 18.10 -1.57
CA PRO A 265 9.22 18.04 -0.91
C PRO A 265 9.51 16.72 -0.16
N ASP A 266 8.57 15.80 -0.05
CA ASP A 266 8.73 14.61 0.79
C ASP A 266 9.59 13.53 0.13
N CYS A 267 9.51 13.38 -1.21
CA CYS A 267 10.35 12.49 -2.01
C CYS A 267 11.04 13.24 -3.16
N ASN A 268 11.94 12.55 -3.86
CA ASN A 268 12.88 13.17 -4.79
C ASN A 268 12.45 13.19 -6.26
N LEU A 269 11.31 12.59 -6.61
CA LEU A 269 10.83 12.48 -7.98
C LEU A 269 9.57 13.32 -8.18
N SER A 270 9.63 14.29 -9.08
CA SER A 270 8.47 15.13 -9.40
C SER A 270 7.41 14.38 -10.22
N VAL A 271 6.18 14.88 -10.22
CA VAL A 271 5.08 14.32 -11.05
C VAL A 271 5.44 14.38 -12.54
N ALA A 272 6.09 15.45 -12.98
CA ALA A 272 6.51 15.59 -14.40
C ALA A 272 7.54 14.53 -14.80
N GLU A 273 8.54 14.29 -13.95
CA GLU A 273 9.56 13.25 -14.18
C GLU A 273 8.93 11.85 -14.16
N ALA A 274 8.03 11.58 -13.19
CA ALA A 274 7.32 10.31 -13.12
C ALA A 274 6.46 10.07 -14.37
N ARG A 275 5.73 11.09 -14.85
CA ARG A 275 4.95 11.01 -16.10
C ARG A 275 5.82 10.74 -17.32
N ALA A 276 6.99 11.38 -17.40
CA ALA A 276 7.95 11.16 -18.49
C ALA A 276 8.59 9.75 -18.41
N ALA A 277 8.88 9.28 -17.20
CA ALA A 277 9.48 7.96 -16.98
C ALA A 277 8.48 6.82 -17.20
N TRP A 278 7.22 7.01 -16.84
CA TRP A 278 6.16 5.97 -16.83
C TRP A 278 4.92 6.38 -17.65
N PRO A 279 5.05 6.64 -18.95
CA PRO A 279 3.96 7.19 -19.76
C PRO A 279 2.74 6.27 -19.83
N GLU A 280 2.92 4.96 -19.66
CA GLU A 280 1.85 3.95 -19.70
C GLU A 280 1.23 3.66 -18.32
N LYS A 281 1.84 4.14 -17.22
CA LYS A 281 1.33 3.90 -15.87
C LYS A 281 0.35 5.00 -15.46
N ARG A 282 -0.68 4.61 -14.73
CA ARG A 282 -1.54 5.57 -14.05
C ARG A 282 -0.84 5.99 -12.76
N LEU A 283 -0.86 7.30 -12.47
CA LEU A 283 -0.28 7.85 -11.24
C LEU A 283 -1.38 8.19 -10.24
N TRP A 284 -1.39 7.48 -9.14
CA TRP A 284 -2.22 7.80 -7.98
C TRP A 284 -1.29 8.34 -6.89
N ILE A 285 -1.17 9.67 -6.84
CA ILE A 285 -0.20 10.29 -5.96
C ILE A 285 -0.75 10.50 -4.55
N ASN A 286 0.14 10.45 -3.58
CA ASN A 286 -0.06 11.03 -2.26
C ASN A 286 0.29 12.52 -2.30
N PHE A 287 -0.61 13.38 -1.83
CA PHE A 287 -0.24 14.79 -1.61
C PHE A 287 0.80 14.85 -0.47
N PRO A 288 1.95 15.52 -0.65
CA PRO A 288 3.04 15.47 0.32
C PRO A 288 2.59 15.80 1.74
N SER A 289 2.87 14.89 2.69
CA SER A 289 2.36 14.97 4.07
C SER A 289 2.87 16.21 4.79
N SER A 290 4.11 16.63 4.52
CA SER A 290 4.71 17.85 5.11
C SER A 290 4.01 19.13 4.68
N LEU A 291 3.29 19.13 3.57
CA LEU A 291 2.56 20.29 3.09
C LEU A 291 1.23 20.52 3.83
N HIS A 292 0.62 19.47 4.40
CA HIS A 292 -0.66 19.63 5.11
C HIS A 292 -0.57 20.52 6.34
N ILE A 293 0.62 20.68 6.92
CA ILE A 293 0.87 21.55 8.10
C ILE A 293 1.26 22.97 7.70
N GLN A 294 1.45 23.24 6.42
CA GLN A 294 1.85 24.56 5.91
C GLN A 294 0.66 25.56 5.83
N SER A 295 0.94 26.78 5.36
CA SER A 295 -0.10 27.80 5.12
C SER A 295 -1.05 27.36 4.00
N GLU A 296 -2.26 27.92 3.98
CA GLU A 296 -3.24 27.66 2.93
C GLU A 296 -2.73 28.06 1.54
N ASP A 297 -1.96 29.14 1.45
CA ASP A 297 -1.35 29.57 0.18
C ASP A 297 -0.33 28.57 -0.32
N ALA A 298 0.54 28.04 0.57
CA ALA A 298 1.51 27.01 0.20
C ALA A 298 0.83 25.71 -0.26
N ILE A 299 -0.26 25.29 0.41
CA ILE A 299 -1.06 24.12 0.01
C ILE A 299 -1.68 24.36 -1.38
N ARG A 300 -2.23 25.55 -1.61
CA ARG A 300 -2.83 25.94 -2.89
C ARG A 300 -1.82 25.94 -4.03
N GLU A 301 -0.67 26.58 -3.82
CA GLU A 301 0.42 26.65 -4.80
C GLU A 301 0.93 25.24 -5.14
N ALA A 302 1.16 24.39 -4.14
CA ALA A 302 1.59 23.01 -4.36
C ALA A 302 0.53 22.19 -5.13
N THR A 303 -0.75 22.37 -4.81
CA THR A 303 -1.84 21.70 -5.55
C THR A 303 -1.83 22.11 -7.02
N LEU A 304 -1.73 23.42 -7.33
CA LEU A 304 -1.67 23.92 -8.69
C LEU A 304 -0.44 23.41 -9.44
N GLU A 305 0.73 23.39 -8.79
CA GLU A 305 1.96 22.90 -9.38
C GLU A 305 1.91 21.40 -9.70
N ILE A 306 1.39 20.59 -8.79
CA ILE A 306 1.19 19.14 -9.00
C ILE A 306 0.29 18.91 -10.22
N ILE A 307 -0.84 19.63 -10.34
CA ILE A 307 -1.75 19.47 -11.47
C ILE A 307 -1.11 19.96 -12.77
N ARG A 308 -0.35 21.07 -12.73
CA ARG A 308 0.40 21.54 -13.90
C ARG A 308 1.39 20.47 -14.40
N GLN A 309 2.09 19.80 -13.48
CA GLN A 309 3.02 18.70 -13.80
C GLN A 309 2.31 17.44 -14.30
N ALA A 310 1.07 17.19 -13.88
CA ALA A 310 0.26 16.07 -14.37
C ALA A 310 -0.11 16.21 -15.87
N GLY A 311 -0.06 17.41 -16.43
CA GLY A 311 -0.29 17.67 -17.85
C GLY A 311 -1.76 17.47 -18.27
N ASP A 312 -2.02 16.52 -19.17
CA ASP A 312 -3.37 16.23 -19.69
C ASP A 312 -4.28 15.50 -18.68
N ARG A 313 -3.79 15.18 -17.51
CA ARG A 313 -4.47 14.51 -16.39
C ARG A 313 -5.00 13.11 -16.69
N LYS A 314 -4.70 12.51 -17.85
CA LYS A 314 -5.08 11.14 -18.14
C LYS A 314 -4.40 10.17 -17.15
N GLY A 315 -5.18 9.27 -16.57
CA GLY A 315 -4.65 8.30 -15.62
C GLY A 315 -4.06 8.93 -14.35
N PHE A 316 -4.53 10.13 -13.96
CA PHE A 316 -4.00 10.84 -12.80
C PHE A 316 -5.05 10.96 -11.70
N LEU A 317 -4.64 10.55 -10.49
CA LEU A 317 -5.42 10.70 -9.26
C LEU A 317 -4.51 11.31 -8.19
N MET A 318 -5.10 12.04 -7.27
CA MET A 318 -4.43 12.58 -6.11
C MET A 318 -5.15 12.15 -4.84
N GLY A 319 -4.44 12.03 -3.73
CA GLY A 319 -5.09 11.67 -2.47
C GLY A 319 -4.20 11.85 -1.25
N VAL A 320 -4.70 11.33 -0.15
CA VAL A 320 -4.01 11.20 1.12
C VAL A 320 -3.90 9.72 1.45
N THR A 321 -2.68 9.22 1.49
CA THR A 321 -2.36 7.83 1.78
C THR A 321 -1.55 7.68 3.07
N GLU A 322 -1.09 8.83 3.62
CA GLU A 322 -0.25 8.93 4.81
C GLU A 322 -0.94 9.72 5.93
N ASP A 323 -0.42 9.56 7.13
CA ASP A 323 -0.94 10.22 8.32
C ASP A 323 -0.81 11.74 8.25
N ILE A 324 -1.88 12.42 8.61
CA ILE A 324 -1.94 13.87 8.78
C ILE A 324 -2.35 14.16 10.23
N PRO A 325 -1.70 15.11 10.93
CA PRO A 325 -2.16 15.53 12.24
C PRO A 325 -3.63 15.97 12.20
N ARG A 326 -4.43 15.48 13.16
CA ARG A 326 -5.89 15.59 13.16
C ARG A 326 -6.39 17.00 12.91
N GLU A 327 -5.77 17.98 13.54
CA GLU A 327 -6.12 19.40 13.49
C GLU A 327 -5.92 20.02 12.10
N HIS A 328 -5.13 19.39 11.23
CA HIS A 328 -4.85 19.88 9.89
C HIS A 328 -5.72 19.24 8.80
N ILE A 329 -6.35 18.09 9.04
CA ILE A 329 -7.10 17.34 8.03
C ILE A 329 -8.18 18.22 7.37
N ALA A 330 -9.11 18.77 8.16
CA ALA A 330 -10.24 19.52 7.63
C ALA A 330 -9.79 20.75 6.84
N ARG A 331 -8.82 21.51 7.37
CA ARG A 331 -8.31 22.72 6.72
C ARG A 331 -7.58 22.40 5.43
N SER A 332 -6.56 21.55 5.51
CA SER A 332 -5.69 21.29 4.35
C SER A 332 -6.43 20.61 3.22
N VAL A 333 -7.24 19.59 3.50
CA VAL A 333 -8.05 18.92 2.48
C VAL A 333 -9.08 19.85 1.85
N THR A 334 -9.70 20.75 2.65
CA THR A 334 -10.61 21.76 2.10
C THR A 334 -9.90 22.68 1.09
N VAL A 335 -8.68 23.16 1.40
CA VAL A 335 -7.92 24.02 0.49
C VAL A 335 -7.59 23.30 -0.82
N ILE A 336 -7.19 22.04 -0.75
CA ILE A 336 -6.91 21.21 -1.93
C ILE A 336 -8.18 21.07 -2.79
N LEU A 337 -9.29 20.66 -2.19
CA LEU A 337 -10.55 20.44 -2.90
C LEU A 337 -11.10 21.74 -3.53
N ASP A 338 -11.05 22.87 -2.80
CA ASP A 338 -11.47 24.16 -3.32
C ASP A 338 -10.56 24.64 -4.47
N THR A 339 -9.29 24.26 -4.46
CA THR A 339 -8.36 24.53 -5.56
C THR A 339 -8.71 23.68 -6.79
N LEU A 340 -8.91 22.38 -6.62
CA LEU A 340 -9.27 21.45 -7.69
C LEU A 340 -10.62 21.80 -8.33
N SER A 341 -11.59 22.29 -7.54
CA SER A 341 -12.93 22.63 -8.05
C SER A 341 -12.97 23.83 -8.99
N ARG A 342 -11.89 24.63 -9.04
CA ARG A 342 -11.78 25.83 -9.90
C ARG A 342 -11.03 25.56 -11.21
N MET A 343 -10.61 24.34 -11.44
CA MET A 343 -9.82 23.90 -12.60
C MET A 343 -10.68 23.11 -13.59
#